data_d1419183fc2c766268f9e52726a93bda
#
_entry.id   d1419183fc2c766268f9e52726a93bda
#
_cell.length_a   1.000
_cell.length_b   1.000
_cell.length_c   1.000
_cell.angle_alpha   90.00
_cell.angle_beta   90.00
_cell.angle_gamma   90.00
#
_symmetry.space_group_name_H-M   'P 1'
#
loop_
_entity.id
_entity.type
_entity.pdbx_description
1 polymer ?
#
loop_
_entity_poly.entity_id
_entity_poly.type
_entity_poly.pdbx_seq_one_letter_code
_entity_poly.pdbx_strand_id
1 'polypeptide(L)'
;SFDPSEIYAQQIEDAQILCQTLQSCRDAMECMRDHAAEVFRVETGRPYAPTRGSRVSSGVTASMIDARDFLAARSRERREQYLPEGPVVIFSGGQIWEDHDLLWRGLDSIRARVPEMVLATTAQTKGCDAIAQAWASARGVKSIQFRLDRRLGAKAAFVRNDRLLMLNPVEGVICEGSGIQMNLAQKLRRAGVPLHVVKLDQQKHVAAPSKGRGRVSGATIDERPSNPRTANHM
;
A
#
# COMPACT_ATOMS: atom_id res chain seq x y z
N SER A 1 22.29 58.14 -19.21
CA SER A 1 21.49 57.05 -19.77
C SER A 1 21.42 55.98 -18.71
N PHE A 2 20.27 55.80 -18.13
CA PHE A 2 20.04 54.85 -17.08
C PHE A 2 19.81 53.46 -17.73
N ASP A 3 20.63 52.47 -17.41
CA ASP A 3 20.46 51.13 -17.95
C ASP A 3 19.59 50.30 -16.99
N PRO A 4 18.37 49.93 -17.39
CA PRO A 4 17.47 49.15 -16.56
C PRO A 4 18.01 47.76 -16.24
N SER A 5 18.99 47.24 -16.97
CA SER A 5 19.62 45.94 -16.73
C SER A 5 20.40 45.88 -15.42
N GLU A 6 21.03 47.02 -15.01
CA GLU A 6 21.75 47.10 -13.74
C GLU A 6 20.83 47.02 -12.53
N ILE A 7 19.60 47.56 -12.60
CA ILE A 7 18.62 47.47 -11.50
C ILE A 7 18.18 46.05 -11.32
N TYR A 8 17.89 45.33 -12.40
CA TYR A 8 17.49 43.93 -12.31
C TYR A 8 18.63 43.05 -11.81
N ALA A 9 19.87 43.28 -12.22
CA ALA A 9 21.02 42.57 -11.70
C ALA A 9 21.18 42.78 -10.19
N GLN A 10 21.07 44.04 -9.71
CA GLN A 10 21.12 44.33 -8.27
C GLN A 10 19.97 43.66 -7.49
N GLN A 11 18.75 43.67 -8.02
CA GLN A 11 17.61 43.03 -7.37
C GLN A 11 17.78 41.49 -7.27
N ILE A 12 18.37 40.88 -8.30
CA ILE A 12 18.67 39.45 -8.29
C ILE A 12 19.74 39.14 -7.25
N GLU A 13 20.80 39.95 -7.18
CA GLU A 13 21.87 39.78 -6.20
C GLU A 13 21.36 39.94 -4.77
N ASP A 14 20.57 40.97 -4.49
CA ASP A 14 19.93 41.20 -3.19
C ASP A 14 19.00 40.01 -2.79
N ALA A 15 18.22 39.48 -3.74
CA ALA A 15 17.38 38.33 -3.54
C ALA A 15 18.20 37.07 -3.25
N GLN A 16 19.33 36.86 -3.93
CA GLN A 16 20.23 35.74 -3.67
C GLN A 16 20.85 35.82 -2.27
N ILE A 17 21.33 36.98 -1.86
CA ILE A 17 21.89 37.25 -0.52
C ILE A 17 20.83 36.93 0.55
N LEU A 18 19.60 37.43 0.34
CA LEU A 18 18.49 37.18 1.24
C LEU A 18 18.18 35.67 1.36
N CYS A 19 18.10 34.96 0.22
CA CYS A 19 17.87 33.52 0.19
C CYS A 19 18.97 32.77 0.91
N GLN A 20 20.24 33.09 0.67
CA GLN A 20 21.38 32.45 1.37
C GLN A 20 21.34 32.71 2.88
N THR A 21 21.01 33.92 3.29
CA THR A 21 20.89 34.28 4.71
C THR A 21 19.77 33.49 5.39
N LEU A 22 18.60 33.44 4.75
CA LEU A 22 17.45 32.63 5.29
C LEU A 22 17.76 31.16 5.34
N GLN A 23 18.50 30.64 4.34
CA GLN A 23 18.92 29.25 4.32
C GLN A 23 19.90 28.95 5.46
N SER A 24 20.88 29.83 5.70
CA SER A 24 21.83 29.70 6.82
C SER A 24 21.12 29.76 8.18
N CYS A 25 20.16 30.67 8.33
CA CYS A 25 19.34 30.73 9.55
C CYS A 25 18.52 29.46 9.77
N ARG A 26 17.90 28.92 8.71
CA ARG A 26 17.17 27.66 8.78
C ARG A 26 18.09 26.52 9.22
N ASP A 27 19.25 26.39 8.58
CA ASP A 27 20.20 25.33 8.87
C ASP A 27 20.74 25.41 10.31
N ALA A 28 20.96 26.65 10.82
CA ALA A 28 21.34 26.86 12.23
C ALA A 28 20.21 26.45 13.21
N MET A 29 18.96 26.79 12.89
CA MET A 29 17.82 26.38 13.71
C MET A 29 17.59 24.86 13.69
N GLU A 30 17.79 24.22 12.54
CA GLU A 30 17.73 22.76 12.43
C GLU A 30 18.84 22.10 13.26
N CYS A 31 20.05 22.61 13.23
CA CYS A 31 21.16 22.13 14.06
C CYS A 31 20.85 22.25 15.55
N MET A 32 20.31 23.40 16.00
CA MET A 32 19.92 23.60 17.39
C MET A 32 18.81 22.65 17.82
N ARG A 33 17.80 22.43 16.97
CA ARG A 33 16.72 21.47 17.22
C ARG A 33 17.25 20.06 17.36
N ASP A 34 18.12 19.64 16.45
CA ASP A 34 18.65 18.28 16.44
C ASP A 34 19.57 18.03 17.63
N HIS A 35 20.37 19.03 18.03
CA HIS A 35 21.15 18.98 19.25
C HIS A 35 20.26 18.87 20.50
N ALA A 36 19.22 19.68 20.60
CA ALA A 36 18.27 19.62 21.72
C ALA A 36 17.54 18.27 21.77
N ALA A 37 17.17 17.71 20.63
CA ALA A 37 16.53 16.40 20.54
C ALA A 37 17.48 15.27 20.98
N GLU A 38 18.77 15.36 20.65
CA GLU A 38 19.79 14.42 21.07
C GLU A 38 20.06 14.48 22.57
N VAL A 39 20.22 15.68 23.13
CA VAL A 39 20.35 15.88 24.58
C VAL A 39 19.15 15.31 25.32
N PHE A 40 17.93 15.59 24.84
CA PHE A 40 16.71 15.03 25.44
C PHE A 40 16.71 13.50 25.42
N ARG A 41 17.15 12.89 24.30
CA ARG A 41 17.28 11.43 24.17
C ARG A 41 18.27 10.84 25.14
N VAL A 42 19.44 11.48 25.31
CA VAL A 42 20.47 11.04 26.23
C VAL A 42 20.01 11.12 27.67
N GLU A 43 19.38 12.23 28.06
CA GLU A 43 18.93 12.47 29.44
C GLU A 43 17.69 11.62 29.83
N THR A 44 16.77 11.41 28.90
CA THR A 44 15.49 10.74 29.21
C THR A 44 15.41 9.28 28.75
N GLY A 45 16.34 8.84 27.92
CA GLY A 45 16.29 7.53 27.24
C GLY A 45 15.11 7.40 26.27
N ARG A 46 14.43 8.50 25.93
CA ARG A 46 13.27 8.54 25.04
C ARG A 46 13.52 9.47 23.85
N PRO A 47 13.04 9.13 22.67
CA PRO A 47 13.14 10.04 21.52
C PRO A 47 12.28 11.28 21.76
N TYR A 48 12.77 12.45 21.36
CA TYR A 48 12.02 13.70 21.41
C TYR A 48 10.85 13.65 20.44
N ALA A 49 9.64 13.83 20.95
CA ALA A 49 8.43 13.96 20.14
C ALA A 49 7.78 15.32 20.41
N PRO A 50 7.61 16.19 19.40
CA PRO A 50 6.96 17.48 19.60
C PRO A 50 5.51 17.28 20.01
N THR A 51 5.02 18.11 20.95
CA THR A 51 3.65 18.07 21.49
C THR A 51 2.55 18.27 20.43
N ARG A 52 2.89 18.87 19.29
CA ARG A 52 2.04 18.96 18.10
C ARG A 52 2.59 18.05 17.01
N GLY A 53 2.57 16.75 17.26
CA GLY A 53 2.92 15.76 16.26
C GLY A 53 2.00 15.84 15.04
N SER A 54 2.57 15.63 13.86
CA SER A 54 1.79 15.40 12.64
C SER A 54 0.75 14.31 12.91
N ARG A 55 -0.49 14.52 12.49
CA ARG A 55 -1.59 13.53 12.59
C ARG A 55 -1.35 12.23 11.78
N VAL A 56 -0.19 12.10 11.18
CA VAL A 56 0.16 10.98 10.32
C VAL A 56 1.11 10.07 11.08
N SER A 57 0.56 8.96 11.55
CA SER A 57 1.27 7.79 12.06
C SER A 57 1.80 7.87 13.50
N SER A 58 1.29 6.97 14.33
CA SER A 58 1.67 6.74 15.73
C SER A 58 3.04 6.07 15.95
N GLY A 59 3.84 5.86 14.91
CA GLY A 59 5.07 5.08 15.02
C GLY A 59 6.37 5.87 14.88
N VAL A 60 6.44 6.76 13.90
CA VAL A 60 7.67 7.53 13.60
C VAL A 60 7.29 8.91 13.09
N THR A 61 7.59 9.96 13.85
CA THR A 61 7.41 11.33 13.37
C THR A 61 8.53 11.70 12.39
N ALA A 62 8.23 12.50 11.36
CA ALA A 62 9.21 12.93 10.36
C ALA A 62 10.43 13.66 10.97
N SER A 63 10.26 14.23 12.17
CA SER A 63 11.33 14.87 12.95
C SER A 63 12.32 13.88 13.59
N MET A 64 12.03 12.60 13.58
CA MET A 64 12.89 11.54 14.14
C MET A 64 13.73 10.83 13.07
N ILE A 65 13.46 11.10 11.81
CA ILE A 65 14.22 10.54 10.69
C ILE A 65 15.22 11.60 10.25
N ASP A 66 16.52 11.33 10.42
CA ASP A 66 17.55 12.17 9.83
C ASP A 66 17.32 12.24 8.30
N ALA A 67 17.48 13.42 7.72
CA ALA A 67 17.35 13.62 6.29
C ALA A 67 18.24 12.64 5.48
N ARG A 68 19.40 12.27 6.01
CA ARG A 68 20.28 11.25 5.43
C ARG A 68 19.63 9.87 5.42
N ASP A 69 19.02 9.47 6.53
CA ASP A 69 18.35 8.17 6.64
C ASP A 69 17.14 8.10 5.73
N PHE A 70 16.39 9.20 5.63
CA PHE A 70 15.29 9.32 4.68
C PHE A 70 15.75 9.20 3.22
N LEU A 71 16.82 9.90 2.84
CA LEU A 71 17.37 9.84 1.49
C LEU A 71 17.99 8.45 1.21
N ALA A 72 18.64 7.85 2.19
CA ALA A 72 19.18 6.50 2.07
C ALA A 72 18.08 5.45 1.92
N ALA A 73 17.01 5.54 2.73
CA ALA A 73 15.84 4.67 2.64
C ALA A 73 15.15 4.83 1.27
N ARG A 74 14.97 6.06 0.79
CA ARG A 74 14.39 6.33 -0.52
C ARG A 74 15.28 5.85 -1.68
N SER A 75 16.59 5.94 -1.53
CA SER A 75 17.54 5.43 -2.53
C SER A 75 17.56 3.91 -2.55
N ARG A 76 17.41 3.27 -1.36
CA ARG A 76 17.29 1.81 -1.23
C ARG A 76 15.98 1.34 -1.86
N GLU A 77 14.84 1.95 -1.53
CA GLU A 77 13.54 1.66 -2.13
C GLU A 77 13.59 1.74 -3.67
N ARG A 78 14.23 2.78 -4.21
CA ARG A 78 14.42 2.90 -5.66
C ARG A 78 15.28 1.79 -6.26
N ARG A 79 16.40 1.43 -5.61
CA ARG A 79 17.24 0.32 -6.06
C ARG A 79 16.48 -1.01 -6.04
N GLU A 80 15.73 -1.26 -4.99
CA GLU A 80 14.92 -2.46 -4.83
C GLU A 80 13.82 -2.58 -5.89
N GLN A 81 13.29 -1.44 -6.38
CA GLN A 81 12.36 -1.43 -7.51
C GLN A 81 12.99 -1.86 -8.83
N TYR A 82 14.29 -1.66 -9.02
CA TYR A 82 14.99 -2.01 -10.27
C TYR A 82 15.80 -3.30 -10.17
N LEU A 83 16.29 -3.63 -8.99
CA LEU A 83 17.15 -4.79 -8.72
C LEU A 83 16.70 -5.45 -7.40
N PRO A 84 15.58 -6.16 -7.37
CA PRO A 84 15.16 -6.90 -6.19
C PRO A 84 16.13 -8.05 -5.92
N GLU A 85 16.50 -8.20 -4.66
CA GLU A 85 17.31 -9.32 -4.19
C GLU A 85 16.41 -10.53 -3.95
N GLY A 86 16.28 -11.39 -4.96
CA GLY A 86 15.47 -12.60 -4.89
C GLY A 86 14.53 -12.79 -6.08
N PRO A 87 13.90 -13.97 -6.19
CA PRO A 87 12.96 -14.28 -7.27
C PRO A 87 11.69 -13.44 -7.14
N VAL A 88 11.33 -12.74 -8.19
CA VAL A 88 10.19 -11.82 -8.20
C VAL A 88 8.90 -12.54 -8.54
N VAL A 89 7.90 -12.39 -7.69
CA VAL A 89 6.52 -12.80 -7.96
C VAL A 89 5.67 -11.55 -8.14
N ILE A 90 5.05 -11.39 -9.31
CA ILE A 90 4.16 -10.27 -9.58
C ILE A 90 2.77 -10.58 -9.06
N PHE A 91 2.18 -9.62 -8.34
CA PHE A 91 0.81 -9.67 -7.88
C PHE A 91 0.05 -8.42 -8.34
N SER A 92 -1.12 -8.61 -8.94
CA SER A 92 -2.04 -7.53 -9.29
C SER A 92 -3.47 -8.01 -9.29
N GLY A 93 -4.38 -7.17 -8.82
CA GLY A 93 -5.80 -7.52 -8.82
C GLY A 93 -6.74 -6.33 -8.81
N GLY A 94 -8.04 -6.62 -8.74
CA GLY A 94 -9.09 -5.62 -8.66
C GLY A 94 -9.12 -4.90 -7.32
N GLN A 95 -9.80 -3.76 -7.30
CA GLN A 95 -10.00 -2.96 -6.07
C GLN A 95 -11.13 -3.50 -5.18
N ILE A 96 -11.99 -4.34 -5.74
CA ILE A 96 -13.12 -4.95 -5.04
C ILE A 96 -12.80 -6.43 -4.88
N TRP A 97 -12.46 -6.81 -3.65
CA TRP A 97 -12.17 -8.20 -3.29
C TRP A 97 -12.42 -8.40 -1.81
N GLU A 98 -13.19 -9.43 -1.44
CA GLU A 98 -13.61 -9.69 -0.06
C GLU A 98 -12.99 -10.95 0.52
N ASP A 99 -12.73 -11.98 -0.31
CA ASP A 99 -12.16 -13.25 0.15
C ASP A 99 -10.63 -13.15 0.30
N HIS A 100 -10.19 -12.71 1.47
CA HIS A 100 -8.77 -12.64 1.82
C HIS A 100 -8.15 -14.02 2.04
N ASP A 101 -8.92 -15.01 2.53
CA ASP A 101 -8.40 -16.34 2.81
C ASP A 101 -8.01 -17.09 1.53
N LEU A 102 -8.77 -16.92 0.46
CA LEU A 102 -8.44 -17.49 -0.84
C LEU A 102 -7.09 -16.96 -1.35
N LEU A 103 -6.89 -15.64 -1.25
CA LEU A 103 -5.64 -15.02 -1.67
C LEU A 103 -4.46 -15.43 -0.79
N TRP A 104 -4.65 -15.49 0.51
CA TRP A 104 -3.60 -15.89 1.46
C TRP A 104 -3.14 -17.31 1.20
N ARG A 105 -4.08 -18.26 1.04
CA ARG A 105 -3.75 -19.66 0.69
C ARG A 105 -3.02 -19.75 -0.65
N GLY A 106 -3.44 -18.99 -1.65
CA GLY A 106 -2.77 -18.92 -2.94
C GLY A 106 -1.34 -18.41 -2.82
N LEU A 107 -1.11 -17.34 -2.07
CA LEU A 107 0.21 -16.76 -1.83
C LEU A 107 1.09 -17.68 -0.96
N ASP A 108 0.54 -18.33 0.06
CA ASP A 108 1.25 -19.34 0.86
C ASP A 108 1.71 -20.52 0.01
N SER A 109 0.88 -20.99 -0.93
CA SER A 109 1.24 -22.04 -1.89
C SER A 109 2.39 -21.63 -2.82
N ILE A 110 2.42 -20.38 -3.25
CA ILE A 110 3.51 -19.86 -4.07
C ILE A 110 4.79 -19.74 -3.25
N ARG A 111 4.70 -19.22 -2.03
CA ARG A 111 5.84 -19.11 -1.13
C ARG A 111 6.47 -20.47 -0.82
N ALA A 112 5.66 -21.53 -0.72
CA ALA A 112 6.17 -22.89 -0.52
C ALA A 112 7.04 -23.35 -1.70
N ARG A 113 6.75 -22.89 -2.94
CA ARG A 113 7.56 -23.18 -4.14
C ARG A 113 8.73 -22.23 -4.30
N VAL A 114 8.57 -20.98 -3.88
CA VAL A 114 9.55 -19.89 -4.02
C VAL A 114 9.79 -19.26 -2.65
N PRO A 115 10.59 -19.91 -1.75
CA PRO A 115 10.71 -19.48 -0.35
C PRO A 115 11.26 -18.06 -0.17
N GLU A 116 12.26 -17.67 -0.98
CA GLU A 116 12.91 -16.35 -0.94
C GLU A 116 12.27 -15.32 -1.89
N MET A 117 10.97 -15.48 -2.15
CA MET A 117 10.28 -14.62 -3.08
C MET A 117 10.22 -13.15 -2.62
N VAL A 118 10.30 -12.27 -3.61
CA VAL A 118 9.99 -10.85 -3.46
C VAL A 118 8.67 -10.56 -4.15
N LEU A 119 7.70 -10.02 -3.41
CA LEU A 119 6.36 -9.74 -3.94
C LEU A 119 6.32 -8.33 -4.57
N ALA A 120 6.16 -8.26 -5.90
CA ALA A 120 5.99 -7.00 -6.61
C ALA A 120 4.50 -6.71 -6.84
N THR A 121 3.98 -5.62 -6.24
CA THR A 121 2.55 -5.24 -6.30
C THR A 121 2.33 -3.95 -7.06
N THR A 122 1.08 -3.74 -7.52
CA THR A 122 0.68 -2.50 -8.19
C THR A 122 0.32 -1.36 -7.24
N ALA A 123 0.58 -1.52 -5.95
CA ALA A 123 0.46 -0.51 -4.90
C ALA A 123 -0.95 0.11 -4.75
N GLN A 124 -1.99 -0.66 -5.00
CA GLN A 124 -3.36 -0.22 -4.69
C GLN A 124 -3.60 -0.33 -3.19
N THR A 125 -4.26 0.69 -2.62
CA THR A 125 -4.53 0.77 -1.19
C THR A 125 -5.78 -0.02 -0.76
N LYS A 126 -6.52 -0.59 -1.73
CA LYS A 126 -7.76 -1.35 -1.51
C LYS A 126 -7.77 -2.61 -2.36
N GLY A 127 -8.57 -3.59 -1.96
CA GLY A 127 -8.78 -4.84 -2.69
C GLY A 127 -7.59 -5.79 -2.65
N CYS A 128 -7.35 -6.50 -3.73
CA CYS A 128 -6.37 -7.58 -3.79
C CYS A 128 -4.96 -7.16 -3.38
N ASP A 129 -4.48 -6.01 -3.86
CA ASP A 129 -3.11 -5.54 -3.55
C ASP A 129 -2.93 -5.24 -2.06
N ALA A 130 -3.95 -4.65 -1.40
CA ALA A 130 -3.90 -4.39 0.04
C ALA A 130 -3.86 -5.71 0.84
N ILE A 131 -4.64 -6.71 0.42
CA ILE A 131 -4.63 -8.06 1.02
C ILE A 131 -3.26 -8.72 0.84
N ALA A 132 -2.68 -8.65 -0.35
CA ALA A 132 -1.36 -9.20 -0.63
C ALA A 132 -0.24 -8.52 0.17
N GLN A 133 -0.33 -7.20 0.38
CA GLN A 133 0.61 -6.46 1.22
C GLN A 133 0.49 -6.84 2.69
N ALA A 134 -0.74 -7.00 3.20
CA ALA A 134 -0.99 -7.46 4.56
C ALA A 134 -0.43 -8.89 4.76
N TRP A 135 -0.63 -9.77 3.78
CA TRP A 135 -0.05 -11.11 3.79
C TRP A 135 1.49 -11.06 3.80
N ALA A 136 2.10 -10.26 2.93
CA ALA A 136 3.56 -10.14 2.86
C ALA A 136 4.15 -9.64 4.20
N SER A 137 3.51 -8.66 4.81
CA SER A 137 3.88 -8.15 6.12
C SER A 137 3.76 -9.22 7.22
N ALA A 138 2.64 -9.97 7.25
CA ALA A 138 2.40 -11.02 8.23
C ALA A 138 3.37 -12.21 8.09
N ARG A 139 3.82 -12.51 6.87
CA ARG A 139 4.74 -13.61 6.56
C ARG A 139 6.22 -13.20 6.51
N GLY A 140 6.53 -11.92 6.72
CA GLY A 140 7.90 -11.41 6.61
C GLY A 140 8.46 -11.46 5.19
N VAL A 141 7.59 -11.45 4.16
CA VAL A 141 7.99 -11.47 2.75
C VAL A 141 8.29 -10.03 2.31
N LYS A 142 9.44 -9.83 1.67
CA LYS A 142 9.82 -8.53 1.10
C LYS A 142 8.83 -8.14 0.01
N SER A 143 8.25 -6.93 0.09
CA SER A 143 7.31 -6.43 -0.91
C SER A 143 7.81 -5.14 -1.54
N ILE A 144 7.67 -5.06 -2.86
CA ILE A 144 8.02 -3.89 -3.67
C ILE A 144 6.75 -3.32 -4.29
N GLN A 145 6.55 -2.02 -4.14
CA GLN A 145 5.36 -1.33 -4.59
C GLN A 145 5.63 -0.50 -5.84
N PHE A 146 4.94 -0.80 -6.93
CA PHE A 146 4.97 -0.04 -8.17
C PHE A 146 3.78 0.91 -8.24
N ARG A 147 3.95 2.13 -7.77
CA ARG A 147 2.93 3.17 -7.83
C ARG A 147 2.76 3.72 -9.23
N LEU A 148 1.56 4.23 -9.52
CA LEU A 148 1.27 4.91 -10.78
C LEU A 148 2.04 6.25 -10.86
N ASP A 149 2.72 6.47 -11.95
CA ASP A 149 3.24 7.80 -12.30
C ASP A 149 2.12 8.61 -12.96
N ARG A 150 1.46 9.46 -12.16
CA ARG A 150 0.33 10.27 -12.61
C ARG A 150 0.67 11.23 -13.75
N ARG A 151 1.95 11.55 -13.94
CA ARG A 151 2.42 12.42 -15.04
C ARG A 151 2.18 11.80 -16.41
N LEU A 152 2.07 10.47 -16.48
CA LEU A 152 1.85 9.71 -17.71
C LEU A 152 0.36 9.59 -18.09
N GLY A 153 -0.55 10.15 -17.29
CA GLY A 153 -1.99 10.13 -17.57
C GLY A 153 -2.52 8.71 -17.78
N ALA A 154 -3.33 8.51 -18.83
CA ALA A 154 -3.97 7.24 -19.15
C ALA A 154 -2.97 6.09 -19.44
N LYS A 155 -1.74 6.39 -19.83
CA LYS A 155 -0.70 5.38 -20.12
C LYS A 155 0.02 4.89 -18.87
N ALA A 156 -0.15 5.55 -17.71
CA ALA A 156 0.59 5.26 -16.47
C ALA A 156 0.53 3.79 -16.05
N ALA A 157 -0.65 3.18 -16.13
CA ALA A 157 -0.85 1.79 -15.75
C ALA A 157 -0.16 0.79 -16.69
N PHE A 158 -0.14 1.08 -17.97
CA PHE A 158 0.53 0.23 -18.96
C PHE A 158 2.05 0.31 -18.85
N VAL A 159 2.59 1.53 -18.66
CA VAL A 159 4.04 1.73 -18.41
C VAL A 159 4.46 1.05 -17.10
N ARG A 160 3.63 1.11 -16.06
CA ARG A 160 3.89 0.35 -14.82
C ARG A 160 3.94 -1.17 -15.08
N ASN A 161 3.02 -1.70 -15.87
CA ASN A 161 3.01 -3.11 -16.24
C ASN A 161 4.30 -3.50 -16.99
N ASP A 162 4.81 -2.63 -17.87
CA ASP A 162 6.08 -2.86 -18.57
C ASP A 162 7.27 -2.89 -17.60
N ARG A 163 7.30 -1.98 -16.62
CA ARG A 163 8.34 -1.97 -15.58
C ARG A 163 8.31 -3.24 -14.72
N LEU A 164 7.13 -3.76 -14.40
CA LEU A 164 7.00 -5.02 -13.68
C LEU A 164 7.60 -6.20 -14.46
N LEU A 165 7.38 -6.25 -15.78
CA LEU A 165 7.99 -7.30 -16.61
C LEU A 165 9.52 -7.22 -16.65
N MET A 166 10.10 -6.02 -16.62
CA MET A 166 11.56 -5.83 -16.63
C MET A 166 12.26 -6.44 -15.40
N LEU A 167 11.52 -6.79 -14.35
CA LEU A 167 12.06 -7.47 -13.18
C LEU A 167 12.33 -8.97 -13.39
N ASN A 168 12.09 -9.50 -14.60
CA ASN A 168 12.21 -10.91 -14.93
C ASN A 168 11.48 -11.81 -13.91
N PRO A 169 10.15 -11.66 -13.74
CA PRO A 169 9.41 -12.39 -12.73
C PRO A 169 9.43 -13.89 -13.00
N VAL A 170 9.52 -14.67 -11.93
CA VAL A 170 9.48 -16.13 -11.98
C VAL A 170 8.05 -16.67 -11.97
N GLU A 171 7.12 -15.92 -11.41
CA GLU A 171 5.70 -16.30 -11.31
C GLU A 171 4.81 -15.06 -11.24
N GLY A 172 3.56 -15.17 -11.68
CA GLY A 172 2.59 -14.09 -11.62
C GLY A 172 1.25 -14.53 -11.06
N VAL A 173 0.63 -13.68 -10.24
CA VAL A 173 -0.72 -13.86 -9.70
C VAL A 173 -1.57 -12.68 -10.14
N ILE A 174 -2.60 -12.96 -10.90
CA ILE A 174 -3.52 -11.94 -11.37
C ILE A 174 -4.93 -12.29 -10.89
N CYS A 175 -5.47 -11.44 -10.02
CA CYS A 175 -6.87 -11.53 -9.65
C CYS A 175 -7.72 -10.77 -10.67
N GLU A 176 -8.93 -11.27 -10.90
CA GLU A 176 -9.86 -10.64 -11.83
C GLU A 176 -10.10 -9.16 -11.49
N GLY A 177 -10.09 -8.32 -12.51
CA GLY A 177 -10.21 -6.88 -12.36
C GLY A 177 -10.51 -6.20 -13.68
N SER A 178 -9.86 -5.08 -13.94
CA SER A 178 -10.03 -4.28 -15.16
C SER A 178 -9.15 -4.74 -16.33
N GLY A 179 -9.30 -4.09 -17.48
CA GLY A 179 -8.44 -4.32 -18.65
C GLY A 179 -6.93 -4.14 -18.39
N ILE A 180 -6.56 -3.43 -17.31
CA ILE A 180 -5.15 -3.24 -16.92
C ILE A 180 -4.55 -4.56 -16.41
N GLN A 181 -5.29 -5.30 -15.58
CA GLN A 181 -4.90 -6.62 -15.09
C GLN A 181 -4.84 -7.63 -16.23
N MET A 182 -5.81 -7.57 -17.15
CA MET A 182 -5.81 -8.41 -18.35
C MET A 182 -4.59 -8.13 -19.25
N ASN A 183 -4.23 -6.87 -19.44
CA ASN A 183 -3.01 -6.49 -20.17
C ASN A 183 -1.74 -7.08 -19.52
N LEU A 184 -1.63 -6.97 -18.18
CA LEU A 184 -0.50 -7.56 -17.45
C LEU A 184 -0.47 -9.07 -17.60
N ALA A 185 -1.61 -9.75 -17.47
CA ALA A 185 -1.72 -11.18 -17.66
C ALA A 185 -1.28 -11.63 -19.06
N GLN A 186 -1.68 -10.90 -20.12
CA GLN A 186 -1.25 -11.19 -21.50
C GLN A 186 0.26 -11.01 -21.68
N LYS A 187 0.83 -9.96 -21.09
CA LYS A 187 2.27 -9.70 -21.17
C LYS A 187 3.07 -10.79 -20.46
N LEU A 188 2.66 -11.21 -19.27
CA LEU A 188 3.30 -12.32 -18.53
C LEU A 188 3.24 -13.63 -19.31
N ARG A 189 2.08 -13.96 -19.90
CA ARG A 189 1.95 -15.16 -20.77
C ARG A 189 2.87 -15.11 -21.98
N ARG A 190 2.97 -13.95 -22.66
CA ARG A 190 3.88 -13.77 -23.81
C ARG A 190 5.34 -13.91 -23.42
N ALA A 191 5.69 -13.52 -22.19
CA ALA A 191 7.04 -13.67 -21.64
C ALA A 191 7.32 -15.11 -21.13
N GLY A 192 6.36 -16.04 -21.22
CA GLY A 192 6.53 -17.42 -20.75
C GLY A 192 6.50 -17.57 -19.24
N VAL A 193 6.02 -16.55 -18.50
CA VAL A 193 5.97 -16.58 -17.03
C VAL A 193 4.75 -17.38 -16.57
N PRO A 194 4.91 -18.38 -15.66
CA PRO A 194 3.82 -19.10 -15.05
C PRO A 194 2.82 -18.13 -14.39
N LEU A 195 1.53 -18.29 -14.70
CA LEU A 195 0.50 -17.35 -14.31
C LEU A 195 -0.67 -18.03 -13.58
N HIS A 196 -0.94 -17.60 -12.38
CA HIS A 196 -2.13 -17.96 -11.60
C HIS A 196 -3.19 -16.89 -11.75
N VAL A 197 -4.34 -17.26 -12.33
CA VAL A 197 -5.49 -16.36 -12.47
C VAL A 197 -6.54 -16.73 -11.45
N VAL A 198 -6.83 -15.82 -10.52
CA VAL A 198 -7.86 -16.00 -9.50
C VAL A 198 -9.11 -15.24 -9.94
N LYS A 199 -10.23 -15.96 -10.12
CA LYS A 199 -11.51 -15.40 -10.57
C LYS A 199 -12.44 -15.11 -9.41
N LEU A 200 -13.31 -14.11 -9.57
CA LEU A 200 -14.33 -13.74 -8.60
C LEU A 200 -15.34 -14.88 -8.30
N ASP A 201 -15.62 -15.73 -9.29
CA ASP A 201 -16.54 -16.86 -9.09
C ASP A 201 -16.02 -17.91 -8.09
N GLN A 202 -14.73 -17.97 -7.86
CA GLN A 202 -14.13 -18.86 -6.86
C GLN A 202 -14.42 -18.41 -5.42
N GLN A 203 -14.85 -17.16 -5.20
CA GLN A 203 -15.25 -16.65 -3.89
C GLN A 203 -16.55 -17.28 -3.39
N LYS A 204 -17.46 -17.67 -4.28
CA LYS A 204 -18.80 -18.16 -3.91
C LYS A 204 -18.82 -19.62 -3.43
N HIS A 205 -17.80 -20.41 -3.75
CA HIS A 205 -17.79 -21.84 -3.42
C HIS A 205 -17.32 -22.18 -1.99
N VAL A 206 -16.78 -21.25 -1.22
CA VAL A 206 -16.30 -21.49 0.15
C VAL A 206 -17.33 -21.09 1.22
N ALA A 207 -18.39 -20.37 0.88
CA ALA A 207 -19.35 -19.80 1.83
C ALA A 207 -20.65 -20.59 2.02
N ALA A 208 -20.66 -21.92 1.89
CA ALA A 208 -21.81 -22.73 2.24
C ALA A 208 -21.44 -23.78 3.31
N PRO A 209 -21.67 -23.50 4.62
CA PRO A 209 -21.78 -24.59 5.59
C PRO A 209 -23.03 -25.40 5.23
N SER A 210 -22.85 -26.66 4.98
CA SER A 210 -23.93 -27.65 4.80
C SER A 210 -24.91 -27.57 5.97
N LYS A 211 -26.05 -26.93 5.78
CA LYS A 211 -27.19 -27.09 6.68
C LYS A 211 -27.70 -28.54 6.55
N GLY A 212 -27.31 -29.38 7.51
CA GLY A 212 -27.88 -30.68 7.68
C GLY A 212 -29.40 -30.58 7.74
N ARG A 213 -30.05 -31.24 6.79
CA ARG A 213 -31.50 -31.53 6.84
C ARG A 213 -31.75 -32.51 7.98
N GLY A 214 -32.08 -31.98 9.14
CA GLY A 214 -32.78 -32.67 10.16
C GLY A 214 -34.29 -32.68 9.82
N ARG A 215 -34.73 -33.78 9.26
CA ARG A 215 -36.14 -34.11 9.06
C ARG A 215 -36.69 -34.49 10.42
N VAL A 216 -37.57 -33.70 11.02
CA VAL A 216 -38.42 -34.12 12.12
C VAL A 216 -39.85 -34.00 11.65
N SER A 217 -40.47 -35.19 11.60
CA SER A 217 -41.85 -35.49 11.30
C SER A 217 -42.73 -35.19 12.51
N GLY A 218 -43.91 -34.60 12.26
CA GLY A 218 -45.15 -34.91 12.91
C GLY A 218 -45.46 -34.20 14.23
N ALA A 219 -46.45 -33.33 14.24
CA ALA A 219 -47.74 -33.56 14.92
C ALA A 219 -48.62 -32.28 14.85
N THR A 220 -49.75 -32.46 14.24
CA THR A 220 -50.93 -31.63 14.23
C THR A 220 -51.49 -31.52 15.65
N ILE A 221 -51.82 -30.32 16.13
CA ILE A 221 -53.02 -30.12 17.00
C ILE A 221 -53.53 -28.69 16.74
N ASP A 222 -54.76 -28.68 16.32
CA ASP A 222 -55.75 -27.61 16.18
C ASP A 222 -56.16 -27.09 17.55
N GLU A 223 -56.35 -25.78 17.70
CA GLU A 223 -57.38 -25.18 18.57
C GLU A 223 -57.24 -23.64 18.56
N ARG A 224 -58.19 -22.99 17.91
CA ARG A 224 -58.73 -21.67 18.29
C ARG A 224 -59.84 -21.91 19.33
N PRO A 225 -60.24 -20.94 20.17
CA PRO A 225 -60.60 -19.55 19.78
C PRO A 225 -60.47 -18.47 20.85
N SER A 226 -60.94 -17.29 20.42
CA SER A 226 -61.65 -16.22 21.11
C SER A 226 -60.89 -15.07 21.78
N ASN A 227 -61.05 -13.92 21.14
CA ASN A 227 -61.07 -12.57 21.68
C ASN A 227 -62.25 -12.35 22.63
N PRO A 228 -62.20 -11.52 23.69
CA PRO A 228 -62.85 -10.24 23.55
C PRO A 228 -62.19 -9.01 24.24
N ARG A 229 -62.33 -7.90 23.53
CA ARG A 229 -62.63 -6.53 23.92
C ARG A 229 -62.88 -6.20 25.40
N THR A 230 -62.38 -5.07 25.85
CA THR A 230 -63.01 -3.85 26.41
C THR A 230 -61.95 -3.12 27.23
N ALA A 231 -61.63 -1.92 26.99
CA ALA A 231 -62.26 -0.65 27.24
C ALA A 231 -61.95 -0.05 28.63
N ASN A 232 -61.40 1.14 28.56
CA ASN A 232 -61.67 2.31 29.40
C ASN A 232 -60.88 2.61 30.68
N HIS A 233 -60.48 3.88 30.67
CA HIS A 233 -60.36 4.87 31.77
C HIS A 233 -59.13 4.75 32.73
N MET A 234 -58.33 5.68 32.78
CA MET A 234 -58.26 7.09 33.14
C MET A 234 -56.87 7.62 32.77
#